data_8121cd03736e7f1b69ac317a1f43f56c
#
_entry.id   8121cd03736e7f1b69ac317a1f43f56c
#
_cell.length_a   1.000
_cell.length_b   1.000
_cell.length_c   1.000
_cell.angle_alpha   90.00
_cell.angle_beta   90.00
_cell.angle_gamma   90.00
#
_symmetry.space_group_name_H-M   'P 1'
#
loop_
_entity.id
_entity.type
_entity.pdbx_description
1 polymer ?
#
loop_
_entity_poly.entity_id
_entity_poly.type
_entity_poly.pdbx_seq_one_letter_code
_entity_poly.pdbx_strand_id
1 'polypeptide(L)'
;MRKLVKLPPKFVNIDQLLALKKYILFFVAFIAASAVKAQSGYNYAELGVGLEGSYMRGYTNVPLQFEHAGVAVKFIYNYSPYLPIEAEIQKGTLSGGGLTTKLDKYGRQFTNNYLAVVVHADFQLGAGIDYEDDWFLNIVKNFYAGTGVGVISNSNKVQRTNVILANGPLTYVFPGKDNSIDLMIPLRAGYEFKIYNSYNEPSFAIDLGYIHTVAFGEGLDGYNDPSKKFKNNALDQYRQITLGVKYYFGTVVSYNKLIRPFR
;
A
#
# COMPACT_ATOMS: atom_id res chain seq x y z
N MET A 1 -6.21 -50.27 3.37
CA MET A 1 -7.34 -49.47 3.85
C MET A 1 -6.84 -48.12 4.33
N ARG A 2 -7.04 -47.05 3.55
CA ARG A 2 -6.68 -45.67 3.95
C ARG A 2 -7.85 -45.04 4.74
N LYS A 3 -7.64 -44.75 6.00
CA LYS A 3 -8.60 -43.99 6.81
C LYS A 3 -8.65 -42.54 6.32
N LEU A 4 -9.77 -42.15 5.73
CA LEU A 4 -10.10 -40.75 5.44
C LEU A 4 -10.33 -40.01 6.78
N VAL A 5 -9.45 -39.08 7.09
CA VAL A 5 -9.63 -38.14 8.20
C VAL A 5 -10.65 -37.12 7.76
N LYS A 6 -11.88 -37.20 8.26
CA LYS A 6 -12.90 -36.14 8.12
C LYS A 6 -12.49 -34.95 8.97
N LEU A 7 -12.14 -33.84 8.32
CA LEU A 7 -11.99 -32.55 8.99
C LEU A 7 -13.37 -32.08 9.47
N PRO A 8 -13.50 -31.58 10.68
CA PRO A 8 -14.77 -31.04 11.18
C PRO A 8 -15.17 -29.80 10.38
N PRO A 9 -16.48 -29.57 10.14
CA PRO A 9 -16.95 -28.37 9.48
C PRO A 9 -16.60 -27.15 10.37
N LYS A 10 -15.92 -26.16 9.82
CA LYS A 10 -15.70 -24.87 10.46
C LYS A 10 -17.08 -24.19 10.58
N PHE A 11 -17.69 -24.26 11.75
CA PHE A 11 -18.87 -23.45 12.04
C PHE A 11 -18.43 -21.98 12.07
N VAL A 12 -18.91 -21.21 11.11
CA VAL A 12 -18.79 -19.76 11.14
C VAL A 12 -19.59 -19.27 12.33
N ASN A 13 -18.93 -18.63 13.28
CA ASN A 13 -19.57 -18.16 14.51
C ASN A 13 -20.56 -17.06 14.15
N ILE A 14 -21.84 -17.26 14.44
CA ILE A 14 -22.94 -16.34 14.12
C ILE A 14 -22.66 -14.94 14.70
N ASP A 15 -22.02 -14.86 15.88
CA ASP A 15 -21.63 -13.59 16.50
C ASP A 15 -20.59 -12.82 15.69
N GLN A 16 -19.66 -13.52 15.04
CA GLN A 16 -18.69 -12.88 14.12
C GLN A 16 -19.37 -12.35 12.87
N LEU A 17 -20.39 -13.06 12.37
CA LEU A 17 -21.16 -12.62 11.20
C LEU A 17 -22.02 -11.40 11.53
N LEU A 18 -22.59 -11.35 12.72
CA LEU A 18 -23.38 -10.21 13.22
C LEU A 18 -22.50 -8.99 13.48
N ALA A 19 -21.30 -9.19 14.03
CA ALA A 19 -20.30 -8.13 14.19
C ALA A 19 -19.86 -7.56 12.82
N LEU A 20 -19.56 -8.43 11.86
CA LEU A 20 -19.20 -8.02 10.51
C LEU A 20 -20.31 -7.19 9.83
N LYS A 21 -21.60 -7.61 9.97
CA LYS A 21 -22.74 -6.83 9.47
C LYS A 21 -22.83 -5.44 10.08
N LYS A 22 -22.58 -5.28 11.40
CA LYS A 22 -22.56 -3.96 12.05
C LYS A 22 -21.47 -3.06 11.50
N TYR A 23 -20.27 -3.58 11.28
CA TYR A 23 -19.16 -2.80 10.69
C TYR A 23 -19.43 -2.43 9.23
N ILE A 24 -20.01 -3.33 8.43
CA ILE A 24 -20.43 -3.04 7.05
C ILE A 24 -21.52 -1.97 7.04
N LEU A 25 -22.52 -2.07 7.93
CA LEU A 25 -23.59 -1.07 8.01
C LEU A 25 -23.06 0.30 8.45
N PHE A 26 -22.14 0.33 9.42
CA PHE A 26 -21.47 1.56 9.84
C PHE A 26 -20.65 2.18 8.71
N PHE A 27 -19.93 1.37 7.95
CA PHE A 27 -19.14 1.80 6.80
C PHE A 27 -20.04 2.34 5.67
N VAL A 28 -21.15 1.67 5.37
CA VAL A 28 -22.16 2.14 4.40
C VAL A 28 -22.82 3.45 4.86
N ALA A 29 -23.17 3.57 6.16
CA ALA A 29 -23.74 4.80 6.72
C ALA A 29 -22.72 5.95 6.69
N PHE A 30 -21.44 5.69 6.91
CA PHE A 30 -20.36 6.66 6.82
C PHE A 30 -20.17 7.16 5.37
N ILE A 31 -20.19 6.24 4.39
CA ILE A 31 -20.18 6.60 2.95
C ILE A 31 -21.42 7.44 2.59
N ALA A 32 -22.61 7.05 3.06
CA ALA A 32 -23.84 7.79 2.79
C ALA A 32 -23.84 9.20 3.42
N ALA A 33 -23.24 9.36 4.60
CA ALA A 33 -23.14 10.66 5.26
C ALA A 33 -22.19 11.63 4.52
N SER A 34 -21.17 11.11 3.82
CA SER A 34 -20.27 11.94 3.00
C SER A 34 -20.87 12.38 1.67
N ALA A 35 -21.95 11.72 1.23
CA ALA A 35 -22.64 12.04 -0.04
C ALA A 35 -23.60 13.25 0.00
N VAL A 36 -23.81 13.87 1.17
CA VAL A 36 -24.92 14.83 1.40
C VAL A 36 -24.65 16.25 0.91
N LYS A 37 -23.49 16.58 0.35
CA LYS A 37 -23.23 17.93 -0.19
C LYS A 37 -22.67 17.88 -1.60
N ALA A 38 -23.54 17.64 -2.57
CA ALA A 38 -23.26 17.97 -3.96
C ALA A 38 -23.42 19.49 -4.13
N GLN A 39 -22.33 20.21 -4.15
CA GLN A 39 -22.30 21.60 -4.58
C GLN A 39 -21.12 21.82 -5.51
N SER A 40 -21.37 22.52 -6.59
CA SER A 40 -20.48 22.91 -7.68
C SER A 40 -19.37 23.89 -7.27
N GLY A 41 -18.87 23.82 -6.07
CA GLY A 41 -17.72 24.60 -5.61
C GLY A 41 -16.44 23.80 -5.83
N TYR A 42 -15.70 24.14 -6.87
CA TYR A 42 -14.43 23.52 -7.19
C TYR A 42 -13.23 24.25 -6.53
N ASN A 43 -13.42 24.77 -5.34
CA ASN A 43 -12.33 25.40 -4.60
C ASN A 43 -11.55 24.36 -3.82
N TYR A 44 -10.24 24.51 -3.81
CA TYR A 44 -9.35 23.58 -3.08
C TYR A 44 -8.11 24.33 -2.58
N ALA A 45 -7.54 23.87 -1.47
CA ALA A 45 -6.26 24.36 -0.98
C ALA A 45 -5.11 23.70 -1.76
N GLU A 46 -4.11 24.49 -2.14
CA GLU A 46 -2.98 24.00 -2.94
C GLU A 46 -2.06 23.04 -2.19
N LEU A 47 -1.95 23.18 -0.87
CA LEU A 47 -1.01 22.43 -0.06
C LEU A 47 -1.72 21.51 0.93
N GLY A 48 -1.02 20.48 1.34
CA GLY A 48 -1.46 19.60 2.40
C GLY A 48 -0.32 18.81 3.02
N VAL A 49 -0.63 18.24 4.18
CA VAL A 49 0.23 17.27 4.87
C VAL A 49 -0.59 16.05 5.23
N GLY A 50 0.05 14.90 5.30
CA GLY A 50 -0.61 13.67 5.65
C GLY A 50 0.22 12.77 6.56
N LEU A 51 -0.48 11.97 7.35
CA LEU A 51 0.08 10.86 8.11
C LEU A 51 -0.63 9.59 7.68
N GLU A 52 0.12 8.53 7.47
CA GLU A 52 -0.41 7.25 7.01
C GLU A 52 0.17 6.10 7.81
N GLY A 53 -0.68 5.19 8.24
CA GLY A 53 -0.32 3.88 8.73
C GLY A 53 -0.48 2.84 7.63
N SER A 54 0.41 1.88 7.56
CA SER A 54 0.36 0.80 6.57
C SER A 54 0.50 -0.57 7.20
N TYR A 55 -0.13 -1.56 6.57
CA TYR A 55 0.04 -2.97 6.82
C TYR A 55 0.63 -3.61 5.57
N MET A 56 1.84 -4.16 5.70
CA MET A 56 2.66 -4.49 4.54
C MET A 56 3.15 -5.93 4.56
N ARG A 57 3.41 -6.46 3.35
CA ARG A 57 3.99 -7.78 3.14
C ARG A 57 4.92 -7.77 1.94
N GLY A 58 6.08 -8.39 2.09
CA GLY A 58 7.04 -8.58 1.01
C GLY A 58 6.67 -9.73 0.07
N TYR A 59 7.23 -9.69 -1.13
CA TYR A 59 7.26 -10.76 -2.14
C TYR A 59 8.66 -10.80 -2.70
N THR A 60 9.49 -11.68 -2.16
CA THR A 60 10.90 -11.84 -2.51
C THR A 60 11.20 -13.30 -2.84
N ASN A 61 12.46 -13.62 -3.04
CA ASN A 61 12.92 -14.99 -3.29
C ASN A 61 12.76 -15.94 -2.09
N VAL A 62 12.51 -15.41 -0.90
CA VAL A 62 12.16 -16.16 0.30
C VAL A 62 10.66 -16.42 0.31
N PRO A 63 10.17 -17.69 0.22
CA PRO A 63 8.77 -17.98 -0.06
C PRO A 63 7.77 -17.52 0.99
N LEU A 64 8.14 -17.64 2.27
CA LEU A 64 7.27 -17.26 3.37
C LEU A 64 7.60 -15.84 3.82
N GLN A 65 6.62 -14.96 3.75
CA GLN A 65 6.73 -13.56 4.15
C GLN A 65 5.77 -13.26 5.28
N PHE A 66 6.21 -12.45 6.23
CA PHE A 66 5.41 -12.01 7.36
C PHE A 66 4.86 -10.59 7.13
N GLU A 67 3.75 -10.31 7.79
CA GLU A 67 3.10 -9.02 7.70
C GLU A 67 3.55 -8.10 8.85
N HIS A 68 3.81 -6.82 8.52
CA HIS A 68 4.29 -5.82 9.46
C HIS A 68 3.56 -4.49 9.28
N ALA A 69 3.58 -3.68 10.32
CA ALA A 69 3.12 -2.30 10.25
C ALA A 69 4.23 -1.36 9.80
N GLY A 70 3.83 -0.27 9.15
CA GLY A 70 4.69 0.84 8.80
C GLY A 70 3.97 2.17 8.92
N VAL A 71 4.72 3.24 8.78
CA VAL A 71 4.21 4.61 8.86
C VAL A 71 4.78 5.45 7.74
N ALA A 72 4.03 6.47 7.31
CA ALA A 72 4.49 7.44 6.34
C ALA A 72 4.03 8.85 6.70
N VAL A 73 4.83 9.82 6.27
CA VAL A 73 4.51 11.24 6.31
C VAL A 73 4.48 11.74 4.88
N LYS A 74 3.47 12.53 4.54
CA LYS A 74 3.24 13.04 3.19
C LYS A 74 3.23 14.56 3.18
N PHE A 75 3.84 15.13 2.16
CA PHE A 75 3.64 16.52 1.76
C PHE A 75 2.90 16.50 0.42
N ILE A 76 1.83 17.27 0.33
CA ILE A 76 0.87 17.21 -0.76
C ILE A 76 0.85 18.56 -1.46
N TYR A 77 0.98 18.53 -2.79
CA TYR A 77 0.70 19.64 -3.67
C TYR A 77 -0.49 19.28 -4.57
N ASN A 78 -1.61 19.94 -4.38
CA ASN A 78 -2.80 19.73 -5.18
C ASN A 78 -2.68 20.54 -6.49
N TYR A 79 -2.24 19.89 -7.58
CA TYR A 79 -2.27 20.50 -8.91
C TYR A 79 -3.71 20.78 -9.37
N SER A 80 -4.64 19.94 -8.95
CA SER A 80 -6.09 20.14 -9.06
C SER A 80 -6.79 19.39 -7.91
N PRO A 81 -8.08 19.59 -7.67
CA PRO A 81 -8.80 18.87 -6.62
C PRO A 81 -8.84 17.34 -6.84
N TYR A 82 -8.41 16.87 -8.02
CA TYR A 82 -8.41 15.47 -8.44
C TYR A 82 -7.05 14.94 -8.89
N LEU A 83 -6.00 15.75 -8.76
CA LEU A 83 -4.63 15.37 -9.11
C LEU A 83 -3.66 15.89 -8.06
N PRO A 84 -3.61 15.30 -6.86
CA PRO A 84 -2.56 15.56 -5.91
C PRO A 84 -1.22 14.96 -6.39
N ILE A 85 -0.15 15.71 -6.18
CA ILE A 85 1.24 15.26 -6.30
C ILE A 85 1.78 15.20 -4.87
N GLU A 86 2.27 14.04 -4.45
CA GLU A 86 2.66 13.79 -3.06
C GLU A 86 4.13 13.39 -3.00
N ALA A 87 4.87 14.03 -2.07
CA ALA A 87 6.18 13.58 -1.64
C ALA A 87 6.01 12.85 -0.30
N GLU A 88 6.46 11.62 -0.23
CA GLU A 88 6.21 10.72 0.88
C GLU A 88 7.52 10.15 1.44
N ILE A 89 7.65 10.14 2.78
CA ILE A 89 8.71 9.44 3.50
C ILE A 89 8.06 8.29 4.25
N GLN A 90 8.47 7.06 3.92
CA GLN A 90 7.97 5.83 4.50
C GLN A 90 9.02 5.16 5.38
N LYS A 91 8.59 4.59 6.50
CA LYS A 91 9.41 3.71 7.34
C LYS A 91 8.63 2.46 7.69
N GLY A 92 9.26 1.31 7.51
CA GLY A 92 8.62 0.03 7.79
C GLY A 92 9.60 -1.11 7.94
N THR A 93 9.04 -2.30 8.16
CA THR A 93 9.79 -3.55 8.29
C THR A 93 9.22 -4.58 7.34
N LEU A 94 10.09 -5.32 6.66
CA LEU A 94 9.74 -6.51 5.90
C LEU A 94 10.50 -7.69 6.48
N SER A 95 9.91 -8.86 6.56
CA SER A 95 10.62 -10.05 6.99
C SER A 95 10.06 -11.32 6.37
N GLY A 96 10.90 -12.34 6.32
CA GLY A 96 10.48 -13.63 5.78
C GLY A 96 11.44 -14.76 6.13
N GLY A 97 10.99 -15.98 5.82
CA GLY A 97 11.75 -17.21 6.01
C GLY A 97 11.80 -17.71 7.44
N GLY A 98 12.82 -18.50 7.72
CA GLY A 98 13.07 -19.06 9.04
C GLY A 98 13.97 -20.29 8.99
N LEU A 99 14.52 -20.66 10.15
CA LEU A 99 15.54 -21.69 10.30
C LEU A 99 15.02 -23.14 10.22
N THR A 100 13.75 -23.34 9.86
CA THR A 100 13.16 -24.68 9.69
C THR A 100 12.71 -24.88 8.25
N THR A 101 12.75 -26.12 7.75
CA THR A 101 12.33 -26.48 6.39
C THR A 101 10.88 -26.16 6.07
N LYS A 102 10.04 -25.94 7.10
CA LYS A 102 8.64 -25.51 6.94
C LYS A 102 8.53 -24.04 6.56
N LEU A 103 9.48 -23.21 7.00
CA LEU A 103 9.50 -21.76 6.79
C LEU A 103 10.30 -21.38 5.54
N ASP A 104 11.48 -21.98 5.38
CA ASP A 104 12.25 -21.90 4.14
C ASP A 104 13.04 -23.20 3.94
N LYS A 105 13.02 -23.75 2.72
CA LYS A 105 13.68 -25.01 2.36
C LYS A 105 15.20 -25.00 2.65
N TYR A 106 15.80 -23.82 2.61
CA TYR A 106 17.24 -23.64 2.75
C TYR A 106 17.61 -22.94 4.07
N GLY A 107 16.63 -22.63 4.93
CA GLY A 107 16.84 -21.93 6.20
C GLY A 107 17.20 -20.47 6.05
N ARG A 108 16.80 -19.82 4.95
CA ARG A 108 16.97 -18.39 4.76
C ARG A 108 16.00 -17.65 5.65
N GLN A 109 16.49 -16.61 6.29
CA GLN A 109 15.68 -15.71 7.12
C GLN A 109 16.22 -14.30 7.01
N PHE A 110 15.33 -13.34 6.84
CA PHE A 110 15.71 -11.94 6.81
C PHE A 110 14.72 -11.07 7.61
N THR A 111 15.22 -9.92 8.03
CA THR A 111 14.44 -8.81 8.55
C THR A 111 15.05 -7.53 7.99
N ASN A 112 14.28 -6.81 7.19
CA ASN A 112 14.65 -5.55 6.58
C ASN A 112 13.95 -4.40 7.30
N ASN A 113 14.71 -3.46 7.84
CA ASN A 113 14.19 -2.17 8.28
C ASN A 113 14.50 -1.15 7.18
N TYR A 114 13.47 -0.68 6.49
CA TYR A 114 13.66 0.22 5.38
C TYR A 114 13.21 1.66 5.68
N LEU A 115 13.83 2.58 4.97
CA LEU A 115 13.40 3.96 4.81
C LEU A 115 13.25 4.24 3.31
N ALA A 116 12.10 4.77 2.89
CA ALA A 116 11.87 5.10 1.50
C ALA A 116 11.42 6.55 1.34
N VAL A 117 11.82 7.14 0.20
CA VAL A 117 11.34 8.46 -0.25
C VAL A 117 10.72 8.27 -1.62
N VAL A 118 9.49 8.72 -1.77
CA VAL A 118 8.67 8.52 -2.97
C VAL A 118 8.07 9.84 -3.40
N VAL A 119 8.00 10.09 -4.70
CA VAL A 119 7.16 11.12 -5.30
C VAL A 119 6.18 10.45 -6.23
N HIS A 120 4.90 10.70 -6.03
CA HIS A 120 3.84 10.08 -6.82
C HIS A 120 2.73 11.08 -7.13
N ALA A 121 1.91 10.73 -8.13
CA ALA A 121 0.69 11.45 -8.45
C ALA A 121 -0.48 10.48 -8.49
N ASP A 122 -1.59 10.87 -7.88
CA ASP A 122 -2.79 10.06 -7.77
C ASP A 122 -3.92 10.72 -8.57
N PHE A 123 -4.33 10.11 -9.67
CA PHE A 123 -5.41 10.62 -10.52
C PHE A 123 -6.76 10.12 -9.99
N GLN A 124 -7.62 11.04 -9.55
CA GLN A 124 -8.97 10.74 -9.08
C GLN A 124 -9.97 10.78 -10.23
N LEU A 125 -10.94 9.86 -10.21
CA LEU A 125 -11.95 9.73 -11.26
C LEU A 125 -12.75 11.04 -11.50
N GLY A 126 -12.92 11.87 -10.48
CA GLY A 126 -13.61 13.16 -10.56
C GLY A 126 -13.04 14.12 -11.60
N ALA A 127 -11.77 13.95 -12.01
CA ALA A 127 -11.19 14.72 -13.12
C ALA A 127 -11.84 14.41 -14.47
N GLY A 128 -12.29 13.15 -14.68
CA GLY A 128 -12.75 12.64 -15.97
C GLY A 128 -14.25 12.38 -16.09
N ILE A 129 -15.01 12.34 -14.98
CA ILE A 129 -16.44 12.02 -14.97
C ILE A 129 -17.27 13.25 -14.62
N ASP A 130 -18.49 13.31 -15.14
CA ASP A 130 -19.50 14.28 -14.74
C ASP A 130 -20.33 13.68 -13.59
N TYR A 131 -20.21 14.27 -12.40
CA TYR A 131 -20.81 13.75 -11.17
C TYR A 131 -21.83 14.72 -10.55
N GLU A 132 -22.16 15.85 -11.21
CA GLU A 132 -23.01 16.89 -10.63
C GLU A 132 -24.45 16.41 -10.43
N ASP A 133 -24.98 15.70 -11.42
CA ASP A 133 -26.37 15.25 -11.44
C ASP A 133 -26.56 13.77 -11.05
N ASP A 134 -25.47 13.04 -10.78
CA ASP A 134 -25.51 11.61 -10.50
C ASP A 134 -24.89 11.28 -9.13
N TRP A 135 -25.72 10.76 -8.22
CA TRP A 135 -25.30 10.41 -6.87
C TRP A 135 -24.21 9.33 -6.84
N PHE A 136 -24.26 8.34 -7.74
CA PHE A 136 -23.29 7.26 -7.81
C PHE A 136 -21.94 7.79 -8.31
N LEU A 137 -21.95 8.60 -9.37
CA LEU A 137 -20.75 9.23 -9.89
C LEU A 137 -20.12 10.19 -8.85
N ASN A 138 -20.96 10.85 -8.05
CA ASN A 138 -20.49 11.69 -6.94
C ASN A 138 -19.76 10.87 -5.83
N ILE A 139 -20.20 9.64 -5.57
CA ILE A 139 -19.47 8.75 -4.65
C ILE A 139 -18.15 8.33 -5.27
N VAL A 140 -18.13 7.86 -6.52
CA VAL A 140 -16.93 7.27 -7.12
C VAL A 140 -15.88 8.29 -7.56
N LYS A 141 -16.19 9.59 -7.59
CA LYS A 141 -15.27 10.65 -8.05
C LYS A 141 -13.94 10.70 -7.30
N ASN A 142 -13.91 10.24 -6.04
CA ASN A 142 -12.73 10.24 -5.20
C ASN A 142 -11.95 8.91 -5.21
N PHE A 143 -12.35 7.92 -6.02
CA PHE A 143 -11.48 6.80 -6.32
C PHE A 143 -10.29 7.27 -7.13
N TYR A 144 -9.11 6.79 -6.79
CA TYR A 144 -7.90 7.14 -7.49
C TYR A 144 -7.10 5.93 -7.94
N ALA A 145 -6.33 6.16 -8.97
CA ALA A 145 -5.21 5.31 -9.38
C ALA A 145 -3.99 6.20 -9.58
N GLY A 146 -2.84 5.73 -9.17
CA GLY A 146 -1.63 6.54 -9.23
C GLY A 146 -0.36 5.71 -9.37
N THR A 147 0.70 6.41 -9.67
CA THR A 147 2.05 5.84 -9.73
C THR A 147 3.09 6.92 -9.45
N GLY A 148 4.31 6.51 -9.27
CA GLY A 148 5.41 7.42 -8.97
C GLY A 148 6.76 6.75 -9.11
N VAL A 149 7.75 7.42 -8.59
CA VAL A 149 9.12 6.92 -8.51
C VAL A 149 9.67 7.21 -7.12
N GLY A 150 10.53 6.34 -6.64
CA GLY A 150 11.15 6.52 -5.34
C GLY A 150 12.44 5.75 -5.20
N VAL A 151 13.04 5.95 -4.04
CA VAL A 151 14.22 5.20 -3.61
C VAL A 151 13.94 4.58 -2.25
N ILE A 152 14.38 3.35 -2.08
CA ILE A 152 14.27 2.60 -0.83
C ILE A 152 15.67 2.24 -0.34
N SER A 153 15.97 2.63 0.88
CA SER A 153 17.18 2.26 1.60
C SER A 153 16.86 1.08 2.50
N ASN A 154 17.49 -0.04 2.24
CA ASN A 154 17.30 -1.30 2.93
C ASN A 154 18.42 -1.54 3.95
N SER A 155 18.05 -1.99 5.14
CA SER A 155 18.96 -2.43 6.18
C SER A 155 18.53 -3.81 6.68
N ASN A 156 19.18 -4.83 6.15
CA ASN A 156 18.82 -6.22 6.34
C ASN A 156 19.64 -6.88 7.45
N LYS A 157 18.94 -7.67 8.29
CA LYS A 157 19.55 -8.70 9.14
C LYS A 157 19.24 -10.04 8.50
N VAL A 158 20.27 -10.72 7.98
CA VAL A 158 20.12 -11.89 7.10
C VAL A 158 20.84 -13.10 7.67
N GLN A 159 20.18 -14.27 7.66
CA GLN A 159 20.83 -15.55 7.93
C GLN A 159 21.56 -16.02 6.66
N ARG A 160 22.87 -15.79 6.59
CA ARG A 160 23.70 -16.09 5.41
C ARG A 160 24.19 -17.52 5.34
N THR A 161 24.31 -18.21 6.47
CA THR A 161 24.80 -19.56 6.49
C THR A 161 23.67 -20.57 6.38
N ASN A 162 23.80 -21.54 5.49
CA ASN A 162 22.85 -22.62 5.38
C ASN A 162 22.90 -23.55 6.62
N VAL A 163 21.80 -23.61 7.37
CA VAL A 163 21.71 -24.41 8.61
C VAL A 163 20.90 -25.70 8.44
N ILE A 164 20.34 -25.98 7.25
CA ILE A 164 19.38 -27.07 7.04
C ILE A 164 19.90 -28.19 6.13
N LEU A 165 20.94 -27.98 5.31
CA LEU A 165 21.42 -29.01 4.39
C LEU A 165 22.04 -30.18 5.15
N ALA A 166 21.23 -31.22 5.37
CA ALA A 166 21.65 -32.48 5.98
C ALA A 166 22.64 -33.26 5.13
N ASN A 167 22.80 -32.99 3.83
CA ASN A 167 23.63 -33.72 2.87
C ASN A 167 24.54 -32.84 2.01
N GLY A 168 24.78 -31.59 2.43
CA GLY A 168 25.71 -30.69 1.74
C GLY A 168 26.71 -30.04 2.73
N PRO A 169 27.75 -29.39 2.24
CA PRO A 169 28.65 -28.70 3.14
C PRO A 169 27.86 -27.63 3.88
N LEU A 170 27.87 -27.69 5.20
CA LEU A 170 27.30 -26.67 6.13
C LEU A 170 27.91 -25.27 5.92
N THR A 171 28.71 -25.10 4.88
CA THR A 171 29.52 -23.92 4.58
C THR A 171 29.00 -23.10 3.40
N TYR A 172 27.82 -23.42 2.85
CA TYR A 172 27.24 -22.55 1.79
C TYR A 172 26.81 -21.23 2.37
N VAL A 173 27.41 -20.15 1.90
CA VAL A 173 27.05 -18.78 2.25
C VAL A 173 26.20 -18.20 1.13
N PHE A 174 24.98 -17.79 1.47
CA PHE A 174 24.08 -17.13 0.53
C PHE A 174 24.63 -15.75 0.17
N PRO A 175 24.84 -15.47 -1.14
CA PRO A 175 25.34 -14.17 -1.57
C PRO A 175 24.28 -13.09 -1.40
N GLY A 176 24.73 -11.82 -1.38
CA GLY A 176 23.88 -10.66 -1.29
C GLY A 176 24.49 -9.56 -0.43
N LYS A 177 23.70 -8.53 -0.12
CA LYS A 177 24.14 -7.37 0.66
C LYS A 177 23.19 -7.11 1.82
N ASP A 178 23.73 -6.70 2.96
CA ASP A 178 22.91 -6.35 4.12
C ASP A 178 22.34 -4.94 4.01
N ASN A 179 23.01 -4.06 3.25
CA ASN A 179 22.51 -2.72 2.98
C ASN A 179 22.47 -2.47 1.47
N SER A 180 21.40 -1.86 1.00
CA SER A 180 21.24 -1.45 -0.40
C SER A 180 20.41 -0.17 -0.49
N ILE A 181 20.52 0.49 -1.64
CA ILE A 181 19.60 1.56 -2.07
C ILE A 181 19.10 1.15 -3.44
N ASP A 182 17.79 0.98 -3.57
CA ASP A 182 17.17 0.51 -4.79
C ASP A 182 16.13 1.53 -5.28
N LEU A 183 15.99 1.65 -6.60
CA LEU A 183 14.90 2.40 -7.20
C LEU A 183 13.61 1.61 -7.03
N MET A 184 12.47 2.32 -6.93
CA MET A 184 11.17 1.67 -6.84
C MET A 184 10.08 2.44 -7.58
N ILE A 185 9.08 1.69 -8.04
CA ILE A 185 7.86 2.21 -8.67
C ILE A 185 6.66 1.69 -7.88
N PRO A 186 5.91 2.54 -7.18
CA PRO A 186 4.64 2.18 -6.58
C PRO A 186 3.51 2.26 -7.61
N LEU A 187 2.63 1.27 -7.60
CA LEU A 187 1.31 1.30 -8.21
C LEU A 187 0.28 1.46 -7.10
N ARG A 188 -0.53 2.50 -7.20
CA ARG A 188 -1.43 2.93 -6.14
C ARG A 188 -2.87 2.88 -6.62
N ALA A 189 -3.79 2.48 -5.75
CA ALA A 189 -5.22 2.62 -5.96
C ALA A 189 -5.91 2.78 -4.61
N GLY A 190 -6.94 3.58 -4.55
CA GLY A 190 -7.63 3.80 -3.29
C GLY A 190 -8.82 4.74 -3.40
N TYR A 191 -9.27 5.16 -2.23
CA TYR A 191 -10.39 6.07 -2.09
C TYR A 191 -10.11 7.12 -1.03
N GLU A 192 -10.41 8.38 -1.35
CA GLU A 192 -10.23 9.52 -0.47
C GLU A 192 -11.58 10.06 0.00
N PHE A 193 -11.86 9.96 1.31
CA PHE A 193 -13.04 10.53 1.95
C PHE A 193 -12.76 11.99 2.31
N LYS A 194 -13.18 12.94 1.46
CA LYS A 194 -12.97 14.38 1.68
C LYS A 194 -14.00 14.93 2.66
N ILE A 195 -13.51 15.67 3.64
CA ILE A 195 -14.32 16.39 4.64
C ILE A 195 -14.21 17.88 4.32
N TYR A 196 -15.35 18.50 4.09
CA TYR A 196 -15.43 19.87 3.63
C TYR A 196 -15.70 20.83 4.79
N ASN A 197 -15.12 22.02 4.71
CA ASN A 197 -15.36 23.12 5.64
C ASN A 197 -16.69 23.84 5.30
N SER A 198 -17.02 24.91 6.07
CA SER A 198 -18.23 25.73 5.85
C SER A 198 -18.23 26.47 4.51
N TYR A 199 -17.08 26.64 3.87
CA TYR A 199 -16.93 27.27 2.55
C TYR A 199 -16.96 26.23 1.42
N ASN A 200 -17.30 24.98 1.73
CA ASN A 200 -17.35 23.86 0.79
C ASN A 200 -16.00 23.53 0.14
N GLU A 201 -14.91 23.70 0.88
CA GLU A 201 -13.55 23.38 0.48
C GLU A 201 -13.09 22.14 1.24
N PRO A 202 -12.37 21.19 0.60
CA PRO A 202 -11.79 20.07 1.32
C PRO A 202 -10.77 20.59 2.34
N SER A 203 -10.97 20.31 3.62
CA SER A 203 -10.04 20.69 4.69
C SER A 203 -9.32 19.49 5.28
N PHE A 204 -10.00 18.34 5.33
CA PHE A 204 -9.44 17.06 5.74
C PHE A 204 -9.82 15.97 4.74
N ALA A 205 -9.02 14.92 4.70
CA ALA A 205 -9.42 13.68 4.05
C ALA A 205 -8.94 12.46 4.84
N ILE A 206 -9.71 11.38 4.74
CA ILE A 206 -9.31 10.05 5.15
C ILE A 206 -9.00 9.28 3.88
N ASP A 207 -7.79 8.75 3.77
CA ASP A 207 -7.28 8.01 2.62
C ASP A 207 -7.21 6.52 2.95
N LEU A 208 -7.88 5.70 2.16
CA LEU A 208 -7.79 4.24 2.22
C LEU A 208 -7.19 3.76 0.92
N GLY A 209 -5.98 3.19 0.99
CA GLY A 209 -5.21 2.84 -0.18
C GLY A 209 -4.71 1.40 -0.21
N TYR A 210 -4.41 0.95 -1.41
CA TYR A 210 -3.62 -0.22 -1.72
C TYR A 210 -2.43 0.20 -2.58
N ILE A 211 -1.24 -0.19 -2.16
CA ILE A 211 0.00 0.12 -2.87
C ILE A 211 0.71 -1.20 -3.16
N HIS A 212 1.09 -1.38 -4.42
CA HIS A 212 1.97 -2.47 -4.85
C HIS A 212 3.25 -1.86 -5.41
N THR A 213 4.36 -2.11 -4.73
CA THR A 213 5.65 -1.51 -5.07
C THR A 213 6.57 -2.56 -5.67
N VAL A 214 7.16 -2.22 -6.81
CA VAL A 214 8.23 -3.00 -7.46
C VAL A 214 9.55 -2.30 -7.18
N ALA A 215 10.50 -3.01 -6.58
CA ALA A 215 11.87 -2.54 -6.35
C ALA A 215 12.80 -3.07 -7.45
N PHE A 216 13.62 -2.20 -8.00
CA PHE A 216 14.58 -2.54 -9.06
C PHE A 216 15.92 -2.95 -8.44
N GLY A 217 15.93 -4.09 -7.77
CA GLY A 217 17.08 -4.66 -7.08
C GLY A 217 16.68 -5.90 -6.29
N GLU A 218 17.68 -6.55 -5.71
CA GLU A 218 17.54 -7.71 -4.83
C GLU A 218 17.81 -7.32 -3.37
N GLY A 219 17.44 -6.08 -3.03
CA GLY A 219 17.80 -5.49 -1.74
C GLY A 219 16.77 -5.70 -0.66
N LEU A 220 15.52 -6.07 -0.98
CA LEU A 220 14.45 -6.15 0.02
C LEU A 220 14.67 -7.29 1.02
N ASP A 221 15.20 -8.44 0.57
CA ASP A 221 15.51 -9.56 1.46
C ASP A 221 17.00 -9.74 1.72
N GLY A 222 17.84 -8.97 0.99
CA GLY A 222 19.29 -9.01 1.12
C GLY A 222 19.95 -10.23 0.51
N TYR A 223 19.23 -11.13 -0.16
CA TYR A 223 19.76 -12.26 -0.90
C TYR A 223 19.92 -11.93 -2.38
N ASN A 224 20.99 -12.43 -3.00
CA ASN A 224 21.21 -12.36 -4.44
C ASN A 224 21.64 -13.76 -4.92
N ASP A 225 20.70 -14.68 -4.86
CA ASP A 225 20.95 -16.08 -5.12
C ASP A 225 21.20 -16.31 -6.62
N PRO A 226 22.22 -17.10 -7.01
CA PRO A 226 22.49 -17.36 -8.42
C PRO A 226 21.35 -18.18 -9.04
N SER A 227 20.78 -17.68 -10.14
CA SER A 227 19.60 -18.24 -10.85
C SER A 227 19.79 -19.72 -11.29
N LYS A 228 21.05 -20.18 -11.43
CA LYS A 228 21.37 -21.58 -11.74
C LYS A 228 21.11 -22.54 -10.59
N LYS A 229 21.09 -22.06 -9.34
CA LYS A 229 20.88 -22.87 -8.12
C LYS A 229 19.53 -22.63 -7.47
N PHE A 230 19.00 -21.43 -7.60
CA PHE A 230 17.78 -20.98 -6.94
C PHE A 230 16.88 -20.30 -7.95
N LYS A 231 15.57 -20.31 -7.69
CA LYS A 231 14.62 -19.55 -8.49
C LYS A 231 14.74 -18.07 -8.09
N ASN A 232 15.47 -17.30 -8.90
CA ASN A 232 15.68 -15.88 -8.73
C ASN A 232 15.41 -15.19 -10.09
N ASN A 233 14.14 -15.04 -10.47
CA ASN A 233 13.74 -14.57 -11.79
C ASN A 233 12.75 -13.40 -11.74
N ALA A 234 12.42 -12.89 -10.56
CA ALA A 234 11.46 -11.81 -10.38
C ALA A 234 12.08 -10.71 -9.51
N LEU A 235 11.79 -9.47 -9.86
CA LEU A 235 12.14 -8.32 -9.02
C LEU A 235 11.46 -8.43 -7.66
N ASP A 236 12.14 -7.95 -6.64
CA ASP A 236 11.58 -7.83 -5.31
C ASP A 236 10.40 -6.87 -5.28
N GLN A 237 9.35 -7.23 -4.57
CA GLN A 237 8.11 -6.47 -4.49
C GLN A 237 7.59 -6.44 -3.06
N TYR A 238 6.75 -5.48 -2.75
CA TYR A 238 5.95 -5.49 -1.53
C TYR A 238 4.60 -4.79 -1.74
N ARG A 239 3.61 -5.21 -0.98
CA ARG A 239 2.29 -4.57 -0.95
C ARG A 239 2.07 -3.89 0.38
N GLN A 240 1.20 -2.88 0.35
CA GLN A 240 0.73 -2.17 1.53
C GLN A 240 -0.78 -1.95 1.42
N ILE A 241 -1.48 -2.15 2.53
CA ILE A 241 -2.84 -1.62 2.73
C ILE A 241 -2.66 -0.44 3.65
N THR A 242 -3.17 0.72 3.27
CA THR A 242 -2.87 1.97 3.94
C THR A 242 -4.14 2.65 4.43
N LEU A 243 -4.03 3.31 5.58
CA LEU A 243 -5.03 4.20 6.13
C LEU A 243 -4.34 5.49 6.57
N GLY A 244 -4.74 6.60 6.00
CA GLY A 244 -4.13 7.90 6.25
C GLY A 244 -5.14 8.99 6.57
N VAL A 245 -4.63 10.07 7.12
CA VAL A 245 -5.35 11.33 7.31
C VAL A 245 -4.55 12.43 6.65
N LYS A 246 -5.21 13.26 5.85
CA LYS A 246 -4.65 14.41 5.16
C LYS A 246 -5.30 15.68 5.69
N TYR A 247 -4.52 16.75 5.84
CA TYR A 247 -4.97 18.09 6.18
C TYR A 247 -4.53 19.05 5.09
N TYR A 248 -5.48 19.83 4.55
CA TYR A 248 -5.24 20.76 3.46
C TYR A 248 -5.22 22.19 3.95
N PHE A 249 -4.29 23.00 3.45
CA PHE A 249 -4.07 24.38 3.84
C PHE A 249 -3.42 25.18 2.70
N GLY A 250 -3.22 26.48 2.93
CA GLY A 250 -2.57 27.37 1.97
C GLY A 250 -3.55 28.16 1.12
N THR A 251 -3.11 28.56 -0.06
CA THR A 251 -3.92 29.35 -0.98
C THR A 251 -5.08 28.53 -1.51
N VAL A 252 -6.27 29.10 -1.46
CA VAL A 252 -7.48 28.50 -2.04
C VAL A 252 -7.57 28.91 -3.51
N VAL A 253 -7.64 27.92 -4.37
CA VAL A 253 -7.72 28.10 -5.83
C VAL A 253 -9.06 27.58 -6.34
N SER A 254 -9.63 28.31 -7.29
CA SER A 254 -10.85 27.88 -7.99
C SER A 254 -10.48 26.97 -9.17
N TYR A 255 -11.17 25.85 -9.27
CA TYR A 255 -10.96 24.86 -10.33
C TYR A 255 -12.06 24.92 -11.36
N ASN A 256 -11.67 25.11 -12.62
CA ASN A 256 -12.59 24.99 -13.76
C ASN A 256 -12.32 23.66 -14.45
N LYS A 257 -13.32 22.78 -14.47
CA LYS A 257 -13.23 21.48 -15.12
C LYS A 257 -13.05 21.64 -16.63
N LEU A 258 -11.93 21.15 -17.15
CA LEU A 258 -11.58 21.26 -18.59
C LEU A 258 -12.35 20.26 -19.47
N ILE A 259 -12.82 19.16 -18.88
CA ILE A 259 -13.53 18.10 -19.61
C ILE A 259 -15.01 18.43 -19.59
N ARG A 260 -15.56 18.82 -20.75
CA ARG A 260 -17.01 18.90 -20.94
C ARG A 260 -17.53 17.46 -21.06
N PRO A 261 -18.64 17.11 -20.35
CA PRO A 261 -19.22 15.78 -20.51
C PRO A 261 -19.58 15.55 -21.98
N PHE A 262 -19.27 14.35 -22.46
CA PHE A 262 -19.84 13.90 -23.73
C PHE A 262 -21.35 13.82 -23.53
N ARG A 263 -22.07 14.68 -24.22
CA ARG A 263 -23.56 14.60 -24.34
C ARG A 263 -23.95 13.52 -25.31
#